data_b88c9858f80e136024dd2e782eefd8ec
#
_entry.id   b88c9858f80e136024dd2e782eefd8ec
#
_cell.length_a   1.000
_cell.length_b   1.000
_cell.length_c   1.000
_cell.angle_alpha   90.00
_cell.angle_beta   90.00
_cell.angle_gamma   90.00
#
_symmetry.space_group_name_H-M   'P 1'
#
loop_
_entity.id
_entity.type
_entity.pdbx_description
1 polymer ?
#
loop_
_entity_poly.entity_id
_entity_poly.type
_entity_poly.pdbx_seq_one_letter_code
_entity_poly.pdbx_strand_id
1 'polypeptide(L)'
;MTVLPVLMAGCGVKEQGSSSTLAIIQELSASAGPKPEFSTHLLSDVSTLVKRDDKSGGDYLSVYDDVGKVTMAATLKDQGAPGSTNAPSPLNSITFTHYRVVYRRTDGHNIEGVDVPFAFDSGLTFTVFGGANASATFQLVRHVAKEEAPLKALSFSGGFINTIADVTFFGKDQANKDVQVTGSIDVAFGDFADTSS
;
A
#
# COMPACT_ATOMS: atom_id res chain seq x y z
N MET A 1 -4.39 -49.37 17.67
CA MET A 1 -4.27 -48.09 18.38
C MET A 1 -3.54 -47.14 17.45
N THR A 2 -4.30 -46.36 16.68
CA THR A 2 -3.80 -45.55 15.56
C THR A 2 -3.68 -44.11 16.07
N VAL A 3 -2.46 -43.61 16.15
CA VAL A 3 -2.17 -42.22 16.57
C VAL A 3 -2.28 -41.34 15.35
N LEU A 4 -3.27 -40.46 15.33
CA LEU A 4 -3.47 -39.43 14.31
C LEU A 4 -2.56 -38.25 14.61
N PRO A 5 -1.72 -37.78 13.66
CA PRO A 5 -0.92 -36.56 13.89
C PRO A 5 -1.81 -35.34 13.79
N VAL A 6 -1.86 -34.57 14.87
CA VAL A 6 -2.48 -33.23 14.87
C VAL A 6 -1.54 -32.29 14.10
N LEU A 7 -1.93 -31.89 12.90
CA LEU A 7 -1.31 -30.76 12.21
C LEU A 7 -1.68 -29.46 12.93
N MET A 8 -0.74 -28.91 13.65
CA MET A 8 -0.81 -27.53 14.12
C MET A 8 -0.67 -26.59 12.93
N ALA A 9 -1.78 -25.99 12.48
CA ALA A 9 -1.76 -24.86 11.57
C ALA A 9 -1.21 -23.65 12.33
N GLY A 10 0.11 -23.45 12.26
CA GLY A 10 0.75 -22.23 12.75
C GLY A 10 0.26 -21.06 11.89
N CYS A 11 -0.29 -20.01 12.53
CA CYS A 11 -0.45 -18.70 11.90
C CYS A 11 0.92 -18.27 11.37
N GLY A 12 1.10 -18.33 10.05
CA GLY A 12 2.35 -17.99 9.41
C GLY A 12 2.57 -16.49 9.49
N VAL A 13 3.36 -16.05 10.46
CA VAL A 13 4.17 -14.85 10.29
C VAL A 13 5.06 -15.17 9.09
N LYS A 14 4.81 -14.54 7.93
CA LYS A 14 5.70 -14.65 6.77
C LYS A 14 7.05 -14.10 7.22
N GLU A 15 8.01 -15.01 7.42
CA GLU A 15 9.36 -14.63 7.79
C GLU A 15 9.89 -13.64 6.76
N GLN A 16 10.43 -12.51 7.24
CA GLN A 16 11.13 -11.54 6.37
C GLN A 16 12.46 -12.14 5.91
N GLY A 17 12.39 -13.24 5.12
CA GLY A 17 13.53 -13.89 4.51
C GLY A 17 14.67 -14.23 5.47
N SER A 18 15.80 -14.63 4.92
CA SER A 18 17.04 -14.96 5.64
C SER A 18 17.93 -13.72 5.92
N SER A 19 17.42 -12.50 5.69
CA SER A 19 18.12 -11.25 6.01
C SER A 19 18.34 -11.11 7.51
N SER A 20 19.50 -10.58 7.90
CA SER A 20 19.79 -10.18 9.29
C SER A 20 19.14 -8.85 9.69
N THR A 21 18.61 -8.13 8.71
CA THR A 21 17.96 -6.83 8.86
C THR A 21 16.45 -6.98 8.71
N LEU A 22 15.70 -6.31 9.58
CA LEU A 22 14.25 -6.25 9.60
C LEU A 22 13.78 -4.89 9.08
N ALA A 23 12.89 -4.87 8.10
CA ALA A 23 12.17 -3.66 7.70
C ALA A 23 10.87 -3.54 8.48
N ILE A 24 10.59 -2.34 8.99
CA ILE A 24 9.38 -2.02 9.75
C ILE A 24 8.69 -0.84 9.06
N ILE A 25 7.44 -1.02 8.66
CA ILE A 25 6.59 0.09 8.22
C ILE A 25 6.16 0.85 9.47
N GLN A 26 6.57 2.11 9.57
CA GLN A 26 6.21 3.02 10.64
C GLN A 26 4.93 3.78 10.32
N GLU A 27 4.74 4.13 9.04
CA GLU A 27 3.58 4.85 8.56
C GLU A 27 3.24 4.39 7.14
N LEU A 28 1.96 4.18 6.88
CA LEU A 28 1.40 4.00 5.56
C LEU A 28 0.21 4.93 5.45
N SER A 29 0.28 5.89 4.55
CA SER A 29 -0.73 6.92 4.34
C SER A 29 -0.99 7.10 2.85
N ALA A 30 -2.11 7.74 2.49
CA ALA A 30 -2.47 7.97 1.10
C ALA A 30 -3.18 9.31 0.92
N SER A 31 -3.12 9.82 -0.31
CA SER A 31 -3.74 11.05 -0.76
C SER A 31 -4.58 10.78 -2.00
N ALA A 32 -5.81 11.29 -2.04
CA ALA A 32 -6.75 11.13 -3.14
C ALA A 32 -6.47 12.15 -4.24
N GLY A 33 -6.25 11.68 -5.47
CA GLY A 33 -6.11 12.51 -6.67
C GLY A 33 -5.11 13.66 -6.49
N PRO A 34 -5.47 14.89 -6.89
CA PRO A 34 -4.59 16.04 -6.81
C PRO A 34 -4.46 16.64 -5.39
N LYS A 35 -5.14 16.09 -4.37
CA LYS A 35 -5.10 16.61 -3.00
C LYS A 35 -3.76 16.30 -2.35
N PRO A 36 -3.07 17.27 -1.73
CA PRO A 36 -1.74 17.05 -1.15
C PRO A 36 -1.76 16.40 0.24
N GLU A 37 -2.94 16.19 0.82
CA GLU A 37 -3.09 15.73 2.21
C GLU A 37 -3.05 14.21 2.30
N PHE A 38 -2.07 13.68 3.05
CA PHE A 38 -1.96 12.26 3.34
C PHE A 38 -2.73 11.88 4.60
N SER A 39 -3.50 10.78 4.52
CA SER A 39 -4.26 10.22 5.63
C SER A 39 -4.05 8.72 5.72
N THR A 40 -4.25 8.15 6.90
CA THR A 40 -4.23 6.69 7.13
C THR A 40 -5.50 5.98 6.64
N HIS A 41 -6.49 6.74 6.20
CA HIS A 41 -7.69 6.28 5.54
C HIS A 41 -7.89 7.07 4.26
N LEU A 42 -8.04 6.38 3.13
CA LEU A 42 -8.21 7.01 1.82
C LEU A 42 -9.68 7.01 1.40
N LEU A 43 -10.21 8.20 1.10
CA LEU A 43 -11.44 8.37 0.34
C LEU A 43 -11.05 8.55 -1.14
N SER A 44 -11.03 7.44 -1.88
CA SER A 44 -10.68 7.41 -3.29
C SER A 44 -11.85 7.83 -4.14
N ASP A 45 -11.80 9.04 -4.67
CA ASP A 45 -12.80 9.57 -5.58
C ASP A 45 -12.65 8.92 -6.97
N VAL A 46 -13.73 8.29 -7.44
CA VAL A 46 -13.72 7.60 -8.75
C VAL A 46 -13.87 8.54 -9.91
N SER A 47 -14.46 9.73 -9.70
CA SER A 47 -14.52 10.79 -10.70
C SER A 47 -14.53 12.15 -10.04
N THR A 48 -13.70 13.06 -10.52
CA THR A 48 -13.54 14.41 -9.97
C THR A 48 -14.02 15.45 -10.99
N LEU A 49 -14.95 16.32 -10.59
CA LEU A 49 -15.40 17.43 -11.41
C LEU A 49 -14.34 18.53 -11.43
N VAL A 50 -13.75 18.76 -12.59
CA VAL A 50 -12.78 19.82 -12.81
C VAL A 50 -13.47 21.04 -13.40
N LYS A 51 -13.45 22.15 -12.67
CA LYS A 51 -13.97 23.44 -13.13
C LYS A 51 -12.99 24.09 -14.10
N ARG A 52 -13.49 24.60 -15.22
CA ARG A 52 -12.69 25.39 -16.13
C ARG A 52 -12.77 26.88 -15.79
N ASP A 53 -11.62 27.50 -15.67
CA ASP A 53 -11.52 28.96 -15.44
C ASP A 53 -11.84 29.79 -16.70
N ASP A 54 -11.85 29.17 -17.88
CA ASP A 54 -12.16 29.84 -19.13
C ASP A 54 -13.66 29.73 -19.46
N LYS A 55 -14.26 30.84 -19.79
CA LYS A 55 -15.70 30.98 -20.12
C LYS A 55 -16.13 30.23 -21.39
N SER A 56 -15.23 29.46 -22.03
CA SER A 56 -15.45 28.81 -23.34
C SER A 56 -15.73 27.31 -23.28
N GLY A 57 -15.63 26.69 -22.12
CA GLY A 57 -15.88 25.25 -21.94
C GLY A 57 -16.58 24.95 -20.61
N GLY A 58 -17.54 24.03 -20.63
CA GLY A 58 -18.18 23.55 -19.38
C GLY A 58 -17.22 22.73 -18.52
N ASP A 59 -17.60 22.53 -17.26
CA ASP A 59 -16.91 21.62 -16.35
C ASP A 59 -16.81 20.22 -16.96
N TYR A 60 -15.76 19.49 -16.63
CA TYR A 60 -15.56 18.12 -17.13
C TYR A 60 -15.14 17.17 -16.00
N LEU A 61 -15.48 15.89 -16.14
CA LEU A 61 -15.04 14.85 -15.22
C LEU A 61 -13.62 14.39 -15.58
N SER A 62 -12.79 14.23 -14.57
CA SER A 62 -11.44 13.67 -14.70
C SER A 62 -11.24 12.56 -13.69
N VAL A 63 -10.36 11.63 -14.01
CA VAL A 63 -9.99 10.51 -13.14
C VAL A 63 -8.52 10.62 -12.81
N TYR A 64 -8.18 10.57 -11.51
CA TYR A 64 -6.82 10.73 -11.03
C TYR A 64 -6.32 9.47 -10.33
N ASP A 65 -5.02 9.24 -10.43
CA ASP A 65 -4.33 8.27 -9.58
C ASP A 65 -4.34 8.73 -8.11
N ASP A 66 -4.43 7.79 -7.17
CA ASP A 66 -4.19 8.09 -5.77
C ASP A 66 -2.79 7.66 -5.36
N VAL A 67 -2.15 8.49 -4.57
CA VAL A 67 -0.76 8.33 -4.19
C VAL A 67 -0.67 7.80 -2.77
N GLY A 68 0.03 6.69 -2.59
CA GLY A 68 0.45 6.18 -1.30
C GLY A 68 1.80 6.76 -0.88
N LYS A 69 2.01 6.88 0.42
CA LYS A 69 3.29 7.22 1.05
C LYS A 69 3.59 6.20 2.13
N VAL A 70 4.79 5.66 2.09
CA VAL A 70 5.28 4.75 3.11
C VAL A 70 6.50 5.36 3.79
N THR A 71 6.58 5.21 5.13
CA THR A 71 7.78 5.51 5.92
C THR A 71 8.21 4.21 6.58
N MET A 72 9.47 3.84 6.36
CA MET A 72 10.06 2.61 6.88
C MET A 72 11.31 2.88 7.69
N ALA A 73 11.56 2.01 8.68
CA ALA A 73 12.81 1.91 9.42
C ALA A 73 13.47 0.55 9.17
N ALA A 74 14.78 0.49 9.25
CA ALA A 74 15.54 -0.75 9.24
C ALA A 74 16.24 -0.95 10.57
N THR A 75 16.13 -2.17 11.13
CA THR A 75 16.77 -2.56 12.38
C THR A 75 17.34 -3.97 12.29
N LEU A 76 18.19 -4.35 13.22
CA LEU A 76 18.70 -5.72 13.30
C LEU A 76 17.62 -6.66 13.84
N LYS A 77 17.52 -7.86 13.26
CA LYS A 77 16.67 -8.94 13.80
C LYS A 77 17.16 -9.39 15.17
N ASP A 78 18.49 -9.51 15.32
CA ASP A 78 19.12 -9.83 16.58
C ASP A 78 19.79 -8.56 17.15
N GLN A 79 19.17 -8.01 18.17
CA GLN A 79 19.69 -6.83 18.87
C GLN A 79 20.76 -7.19 19.91
N GLY A 80 21.08 -8.49 20.07
CA GLY A 80 22.03 -8.97 21.06
C GLY A 80 21.48 -9.01 22.51
N ALA A 81 22.35 -9.35 23.45
CA ALA A 81 22.00 -9.37 24.87
C ALA A 81 21.73 -7.95 25.41
N PRO A 82 20.90 -7.79 26.45
CA PRO A 82 20.75 -6.52 27.16
C PRO A 82 22.09 -5.90 27.51
N GLY A 83 22.35 -4.67 27.07
CA GLY A 83 23.63 -3.99 27.26
C GLY A 83 24.68 -4.26 26.18
N SER A 84 24.36 -5.02 25.13
CA SER A 84 25.23 -5.17 23.96
C SER A 84 25.28 -3.85 23.15
N THR A 85 26.44 -3.61 22.53
CA THR A 85 26.65 -2.42 21.67
C THR A 85 26.22 -2.67 20.22
N ASN A 86 25.45 -3.73 19.94
CA ASN A 86 24.96 -4.04 18.59
C ASN A 86 23.91 -3.00 18.17
N ALA A 87 24.37 -1.92 17.53
CA ALA A 87 23.52 -0.92 16.94
C ALA A 87 23.43 -1.14 15.42
N PRO A 88 22.28 -0.87 14.78
CA PRO A 88 22.18 -0.86 13.32
C PRO A 88 23.20 0.14 12.76
N SER A 89 23.84 -0.23 11.66
CA SER A 89 24.77 0.63 10.93
C SER A 89 24.24 0.90 9.52
N PRO A 90 24.77 1.89 8.81
CA PRO A 90 24.42 2.12 7.39
C PRO A 90 24.65 0.90 6.49
N LEU A 91 25.50 -0.05 6.90
CA LEU A 91 25.71 -1.32 6.18
C LEU A 91 24.54 -2.31 6.35
N ASN A 92 23.66 -2.07 7.32
CA ASN A 92 22.44 -2.85 7.48
C ASN A 92 21.27 -2.20 6.69
N SER A 93 21.48 -1.94 5.40
CA SER A 93 20.46 -1.32 4.57
C SER A 93 19.67 -2.34 3.77
N ILE A 94 18.44 -1.96 3.45
CA ILE A 94 17.54 -2.71 2.57
C ILE A 94 17.17 -1.80 1.40
N THR A 95 17.34 -2.28 0.17
CA THR A 95 16.89 -1.59 -1.04
C THR A 95 15.64 -2.28 -1.56
N PHE A 96 14.53 -1.57 -1.54
CA PHE A 96 13.27 -2.00 -2.17
C PHE A 96 13.29 -1.64 -3.65
N THR A 97 12.73 -2.51 -4.51
CA THR A 97 12.77 -2.36 -5.97
C THR A 97 11.40 -2.38 -6.63
N HIS A 98 10.42 -2.98 -5.98
CA HIS A 98 9.04 -3.02 -6.48
C HIS A 98 8.07 -3.26 -5.33
N TYR A 99 6.79 -3.08 -5.62
CA TYR A 99 5.69 -3.34 -4.69
C TYR A 99 4.50 -3.95 -5.42
N ARG A 100 3.63 -4.60 -4.64
CA ARG A 100 2.35 -5.15 -5.09
C ARG A 100 1.22 -4.59 -4.24
N VAL A 101 0.11 -4.23 -4.87
CA VAL A 101 -1.13 -3.81 -4.20
C VAL A 101 -2.20 -4.86 -4.47
N VAL A 102 -2.86 -5.31 -3.41
CA VAL A 102 -4.00 -6.23 -3.45
C VAL A 102 -5.13 -5.62 -2.64
N TYR A 103 -6.32 -5.54 -3.21
CA TYR A 103 -7.50 -5.05 -2.51
C TYR A 103 -8.31 -6.22 -1.99
N ARG A 104 -8.82 -6.10 -0.78
CA ARG A 104 -9.74 -7.08 -0.19
C ARG A 104 -10.84 -6.38 0.61
N ARG A 105 -11.99 -7.02 0.67
CA ARG A 105 -13.11 -6.64 1.53
C ARG A 105 -13.21 -7.59 2.72
N THR A 106 -13.72 -7.09 3.83
CA THR A 106 -13.88 -7.87 5.06
C THR A 106 -15.13 -8.76 5.04
N ASP A 107 -16.05 -8.51 4.10
CA ASP A 107 -17.30 -9.28 3.92
C ASP A 107 -17.14 -10.56 3.06
N GLY A 108 -15.92 -10.83 2.60
CA GLY A 108 -15.59 -12.02 1.80
C GLY A 108 -15.82 -11.90 0.30
N HIS A 109 -16.38 -10.79 -0.19
CA HIS A 109 -16.55 -10.52 -1.62
C HIS A 109 -15.23 -9.98 -2.19
N ASN A 110 -14.40 -10.86 -2.76
CA ASN A 110 -13.03 -10.52 -3.17
C ASN A 110 -12.69 -10.95 -4.60
N ILE A 111 -13.70 -11.06 -5.48
CA ILE A 111 -13.46 -11.38 -6.88
C ILE A 111 -12.94 -10.12 -7.58
N GLU A 112 -11.69 -10.18 -8.07
CA GLU A 112 -11.06 -9.09 -8.82
C GLU A 112 -11.87 -8.74 -10.08
N GLY A 113 -12.05 -7.44 -10.33
CA GLY A 113 -12.86 -6.93 -11.45
C GLY A 113 -14.38 -7.04 -11.27
N VAL A 114 -14.85 -7.63 -10.14
CA VAL A 114 -16.27 -7.75 -9.81
C VAL A 114 -16.58 -7.09 -8.47
N ASP A 115 -15.87 -7.47 -7.43
CA ASP A 115 -16.09 -7.01 -6.06
C ASP A 115 -15.03 -5.98 -5.63
N VAL A 116 -13.80 -6.16 -6.13
CA VAL A 116 -12.63 -5.33 -5.82
C VAL A 116 -11.83 -5.03 -7.09
N PRO A 117 -11.04 -3.94 -7.13
CA PRO A 117 -10.14 -3.67 -8.24
C PRO A 117 -9.10 -4.78 -8.44
N PHE A 118 -8.58 -4.92 -9.65
CA PHE A 118 -7.49 -5.84 -9.94
C PHE A 118 -6.23 -5.49 -9.15
N ALA A 119 -5.58 -6.50 -8.59
CA ALA A 119 -4.24 -6.35 -8.02
C ALA A 119 -3.23 -5.94 -9.09
N PHE A 120 -2.16 -5.26 -8.69
CA PHE A 120 -1.10 -4.87 -9.61
C PHE A 120 0.26 -4.83 -8.94
N ASP A 121 1.29 -4.97 -9.76
CA ASP A 121 2.70 -4.79 -9.38
C ASP A 121 3.23 -3.52 -10.05
N SER A 122 4.13 -2.80 -9.36
CA SER A 122 4.79 -1.61 -9.91
C SER A 122 6.20 -1.43 -9.35
N GLY A 123 7.04 -0.71 -10.10
CA GLY A 123 8.41 -0.39 -9.69
C GLY A 123 8.44 0.74 -8.66
N LEU A 124 9.31 0.59 -7.67
CA LEU A 124 9.61 1.64 -6.69
C LEU A 124 11.00 1.37 -6.11
N THR A 125 11.95 2.27 -6.33
CA THR A 125 13.31 2.08 -5.80
C THR A 125 13.61 3.10 -4.71
N PHE A 126 13.86 2.60 -3.50
CA PHE A 126 14.37 3.39 -2.38
C PHE A 126 15.14 2.51 -1.39
N THR A 127 16.05 3.13 -0.64
CA THR A 127 16.89 2.41 0.33
C THR A 127 16.61 2.91 1.74
N VAL A 128 16.42 1.97 2.65
CA VAL A 128 16.28 2.21 4.09
C VAL A 128 17.58 1.81 4.75
N PHE A 129 18.30 2.77 5.33
CA PHE A 129 19.54 2.51 6.04
C PHE A 129 19.27 2.08 7.48
N GLY A 130 20.13 1.19 8.01
CA GLY A 130 20.04 0.74 9.40
C GLY A 130 20.11 1.89 10.38
N GLY A 131 19.15 1.96 11.31
CA GLY A 131 19.03 3.03 12.29
C GLY A 131 18.47 4.36 11.75
N ALA A 132 18.01 4.41 10.51
CA ALA A 132 17.41 5.60 9.90
C ALA A 132 16.02 5.29 9.33
N ASN A 133 15.23 6.34 9.14
CA ASN A 133 13.95 6.27 8.45
C ASN A 133 14.11 6.70 6.99
N ALA A 134 13.37 6.07 6.10
CA ALA A 134 13.24 6.48 4.72
C ALA A 134 11.77 6.49 4.32
N SER A 135 11.39 7.47 3.50
CA SER A 135 10.03 7.58 2.98
C SER A 135 10.06 7.53 1.45
N ALA A 136 9.02 6.93 0.88
CA ALA A 136 8.80 6.89 -0.56
C ALA A 136 7.32 7.06 -0.87
N THR A 137 7.02 7.67 -2.01
CA THR A 137 5.67 7.77 -2.56
C THR A 137 5.51 6.77 -3.70
N PHE A 138 4.31 6.23 -3.85
CA PHE A 138 3.99 5.22 -4.84
C PHE A 138 2.53 5.35 -5.28
N GLN A 139 2.18 4.74 -6.41
CA GLN A 139 0.80 4.71 -6.87
C GLN A 139 0.03 3.66 -6.05
N LEU A 140 -0.99 4.10 -5.30
CA LEU A 140 -1.83 3.20 -4.49
C LEU A 140 -3.06 2.77 -5.28
N VAL A 141 -3.74 3.69 -5.98
CA VAL A 141 -4.87 3.40 -6.85
C VAL A 141 -4.58 3.99 -8.23
N ARG A 142 -4.63 3.15 -9.26
CA ARG A 142 -4.42 3.57 -10.64
C ARG A 142 -5.70 4.19 -11.22
N HIS A 143 -5.59 5.27 -12.00
CA HIS A 143 -6.74 5.85 -12.70
C HIS A 143 -7.45 4.83 -13.57
N VAL A 144 -6.72 3.93 -14.26
CA VAL A 144 -7.28 2.86 -15.07
C VAL A 144 -8.22 1.96 -14.26
N ALA A 145 -7.89 1.65 -13.00
CA ALA A 145 -8.76 0.85 -12.14
C ALA A 145 -10.09 1.55 -11.86
N LYS A 146 -10.11 2.89 -11.80
CA LYS A 146 -11.33 3.69 -11.62
C LYS A 146 -12.20 3.74 -12.89
N GLU A 147 -11.60 3.49 -14.06
CA GLU A 147 -12.30 3.43 -15.36
C GLU A 147 -12.80 2.03 -15.70
N GLU A 148 -12.52 1.04 -14.86
CA GLU A 148 -12.93 -0.36 -15.02
C GLU A 148 -13.89 -0.79 -13.90
N ALA A 149 -14.52 -1.97 -14.10
CA ALA A 149 -15.35 -2.58 -13.06
C ALA A 149 -14.46 -3.05 -11.88
N PRO A 150 -14.95 -2.95 -10.64
CA PRO A 150 -16.28 -2.49 -10.23
C PRO A 150 -16.37 -0.96 -10.06
N LEU A 151 -15.23 -0.23 -10.07
CA LEU A 151 -15.17 1.17 -9.64
C LEU A 151 -15.92 2.11 -10.59
N LYS A 152 -15.85 1.89 -11.90
CA LYS A 152 -16.56 2.71 -12.89
C LYS A 152 -18.07 2.82 -12.62
N ALA A 153 -18.67 1.77 -12.09
CA ALA A 153 -20.10 1.78 -11.78
C ALA A 153 -20.45 2.73 -10.62
N LEU A 154 -19.48 3.12 -9.78
CA LEU A 154 -19.69 4.01 -8.65
C LEU A 154 -19.89 5.46 -9.08
N SER A 155 -19.30 5.89 -10.19
CA SER A 155 -19.40 7.27 -10.71
C SER A 155 -20.86 7.76 -10.95
N PHE A 156 -21.83 6.84 -11.00
CA PHE A 156 -23.22 7.18 -11.29
C PHE A 156 -24.22 6.57 -10.30
N SER A 157 -23.75 5.78 -9.34
CA SER A 157 -24.63 5.01 -8.46
C SER A 157 -24.84 5.64 -7.09
N GLY A 158 -24.00 6.60 -6.69
CA GLY A 158 -23.98 7.15 -5.32
C GLY A 158 -23.60 6.09 -4.26
N GLY A 159 -23.15 4.91 -4.70
CA GLY A 159 -22.67 3.83 -3.85
C GLY A 159 -21.20 4.01 -3.47
N PHE A 160 -20.73 3.14 -2.57
CA PHE A 160 -19.31 3.07 -2.21
C PHE A 160 -18.89 1.62 -1.94
N ILE A 161 -17.61 1.34 -2.11
CA ILE A 161 -16.99 0.05 -1.82
C ILE A 161 -15.85 0.29 -0.81
N ASN A 162 -15.97 -0.30 0.38
CA ASN A 162 -14.89 -0.27 1.37
C ASN A 162 -13.97 -1.46 1.18
N THR A 163 -12.68 -1.18 1.06
CA THR A 163 -11.63 -2.19 0.93
C THR A 163 -10.48 -1.90 1.88
N ILE A 164 -9.67 -2.92 2.08
CA ILE A 164 -8.34 -2.80 2.66
C ILE A 164 -7.36 -3.06 1.51
N ALA A 165 -6.47 -2.11 1.26
CA ALA A 165 -5.36 -2.29 0.33
C ALA A 165 -4.16 -2.84 1.10
N ASP A 166 -3.78 -4.08 0.82
CA ASP A 166 -2.55 -4.70 1.33
C ASP A 166 -1.42 -4.38 0.35
N VAL A 167 -0.43 -3.61 0.82
CA VAL A 167 0.73 -3.18 0.03
C VAL A 167 1.95 -3.94 0.49
N THR A 168 2.48 -4.77 -0.39
CA THR A 168 3.68 -5.57 -0.14
C THR A 168 4.86 -4.97 -0.89
N PHE A 169 5.91 -4.62 -0.17
CA PHE A 169 7.16 -4.11 -0.72
C PHE A 169 8.20 -5.22 -0.75
N PHE A 170 8.92 -5.34 -1.86
CA PHE A 170 9.94 -6.36 -2.10
C PHE A 170 11.29 -5.70 -2.32
N GLY A 171 12.31 -6.22 -1.67
CA GLY A 171 13.66 -5.69 -1.74
C GLY A 171 14.71 -6.71 -1.34
N LYS A 172 15.94 -6.24 -1.21
CA LYS A 172 17.09 -7.04 -0.80
C LYS A 172 17.94 -6.28 0.20
N ASP A 173 18.58 -7.02 1.09
CA ASP A 173 19.61 -6.49 1.96
C ASP A 173 20.98 -6.44 1.26
N GLN A 174 22.00 -5.94 1.95
CA GLN A 174 23.37 -5.85 1.42
C GLN A 174 24.01 -7.22 1.13
N ALA A 175 23.52 -8.29 1.73
CA ALA A 175 23.96 -9.66 1.49
C ALA A 175 23.17 -10.34 0.35
N ASN A 176 22.37 -9.55 -0.41
CA ASN A 176 21.50 -10.01 -1.50
C ASN A 176 20.42 -11.00 -1.04
N LYS A 177 20.00 -10.93 0.24
CA LYS A 177 18.89 -11.71 0.78
C LYS A 177 17.58 -11.00 0.56
N ASP A 178 16.55 -11.74 0.16
CA ASP A 178 15.23 -11.20 -0.08
C ASP A 178 14.59 -10.71 1.22
N VAL A 179 13.99 -9.53 1.14
CA VAL A 179 13.21 -8.89 2.20
C VAL A 179 11.84 -8.53 1.65
N GLN A 180 10.82 -8.88 2.40
CA GLN A 180 9.43 -8.56 2.07
C GLN A 180 8.75 -7.97 3.31
N VAL A 181 8.01 -6.88 3.13
CA VAL A 181 7.19 -6.28 4.19
C VAL A 181 5.85 -5.85 3.65
N THR A 182 4.78 -6.11 4.39
CA THR A 182 3.41 -5.76 4.00
C THR A 182 2.80 -4.82 5.02
N GLY A 183 2.18 -3.76 4.53
CA GLY A 183 1.32 -2.87 5.31
C GLY A 183 -0.07 -2.83 4.70
N SER A 184 -1.06 -2.43 5.50
CA SER A 184 -2.45 -2.33 5.07
C SER A 184 -2.98 -0.93 5.32
N ILE A 185 -3.82 -0.43 4.41
CA ILE A 185 -4.50 0.86 4.52
C ILE A 185 -5.94 0.72 4.08
N ASP A 186 -6.85 1.40 4.79
CA ASP A 186 -8.27 1.43 4.43
C ASP A 186 -8.51 2.35 3.24
N VAL A 187 -9.26 1.85 2.24
CA VAL A 187 -9.61 2.58 1.03
C VAL A 187 -11.10 2.45 0.78
N ALA A 188 -11.82 3.57 0.85
CA ALA A 188 -13.20 3.68 0.43
C ALA A 188 -13.26 4.29 -0.98
N PHE A 189 -13.79 3.53 -1.93
CA PHE A 189 -14.04 3.99 -3.29
C PHE A 189 -15.47 4.51 -3.41
N GLY A 190 -15.66 5.67 -3.99
CA GLY A 190 -16.97 6.27 -4.24
C GLY A 190 -16.85 7.53 -5.09
N ASP A 191 -17.98 8.06 -5.50
CA ASP A 191 -18.09 9.40 -6.08
C ASP A 191 -18.35 10.38 -4.94
N PHE A 192 -17.26 10.92 -4.39
CA PHE A 192 -17.34 11.82 -3.24
C PHE A 192 -17.51 13.25 -3.73
N ALA A 193 -18.32 14.02 -3.02
CA ALA A 193 -18.62 15.40 -3.37
C ALA A 193 -17.33 16.21 -3.60
N ASP A 194 -17.19 16.75 -4.81
CA ASP A 194 -16.13 17.69 -5.15
C ASP A 194 -16.29 18.95 -4.33
N THR A 195 -15.33 19.24 -3.45
CA THR A 195 -15.29 20.50 -2.75
C THR A 195 -15.02 21.60 -3.78
N SER A 196 -16.02 22.45 -4.01
CA SER A 196 -15.82 23.68 -4.77
C SER A 196 -14.74 24.52 -4.07
N SER A 197 -13.58 24.61 -4.72
CA SER A 197 -12.53 25.56 -4.34
C SER A 197 -13.00 26.98 -4.57
#